data_3bafd60b0d936ce7394d9c979028d71d
#
_entry.id   3bafd60b0d936ce7394d9c979028d71d
#
_cell.length_a   1.000
_cell.length_b   1.000
_cell.length_c   1.000
_cell.angle_alpha   90.00
_cell.angle_beta   90.00
_cell.angle_gamma   90.00
#
_symmetry.space_group_name_H-M   'P 1'
#
loop_
_entity.id
_entity.type
_entity.pdbx_description
1 polymer ?
#
loop_
_entity_poly.entity_id
_entity_poly.type
_entity_poly.pdbx_seq_one_letter_code
_entity_poly.pdbx_strand_id
1 'polypeptide(L)'
;MKSTLSYLLIICSLFTACIGHQEESLLFYVDTRTGTAPSATHTAELFGKNTEEYGQTLPAVLEPNGMNFWTPQTQDTEAKCKAPYYYKDTKIQGFRNSHWIVGGCTQDYGSMTLMPVSGTLKYLPQDRGSLFSHQEETATPAYYSVLLKDYSIFAEMTGRSRSAIFRFTYNQPEDAYLIVNPNSDEGKGYIEIDTIKKQIRGYNPVHRIYQGWGEPAGYNGYFIIEYQNEIEEYGTFRHDSLFAGQRQIADGTGIGAYLRFKIHSEGPILIKAASSFTDMEGAQKNLDTEIPHWDFDRTRQELNSIWEQRLSQVTVQTNNRNDKEKFYGALYRASFLPRTFNDVDGRYPSFSTGHPFRQSANGRNYYEDYSMWDTYRALHPLVNILTPKKAGDMMQSLVDKYEQGGWLPIFPCWNSYTAAMIGDHCISALGDAYIKGIRNFDINKACEGMLRNAFRTPATYEEYKNGMGRRALNS
;
A
#
# COMPACT_ATOMS: atom_id res chain seq x y z
N MET A 1 -49.98 30.85 70.92
CA MET A 1 -49.30 31.40 69.74
C MET A 1 -48.08 30.50 69.48
N LYS A 2 -48.18 29.61 68.50
CA LYS A 2 -47.15 28.63 68.17
C LYS A 2 -46.46 29.08 66.88
N SER A 3 -45.17 29.38 66.98
CA SER A 3 -44.33 29.68 65.78
C SER A 3 -43.84 28.42 65.17
N THR A 4 -44.20 28.16 63.97
CA THR A 4 -43.65 27.05 63.08
C THR A 4 -42.43 27.54 62.34
N LEU A 5 -41.30 26.94 62.68
CA LEU A 5 -40.02 27.14 62.03
C LEU A 5 -39.93 26.17 60.81
N SER A 6 -39.95 26.71 59.59
CA SER A 6 -39.78 25.95 58.39
C SER A 6 -38.30 25.77 58.12
N TYR A 7 -37.80 24.52 58.14
CA TYR A 7 -36.48 24.17 57.71
C TYR A 7 -36.45 24.00 56.15
N LEU A 8 -35.73 24.86 55.47
CA LEU A 8 -35.47 24.79 54.09
C LEU A 8 -34.23 23.86 53.86
N LEU A 9 -34.44 22.63 53.44
CA LEU A 9 -33.37 21.69 53.04
C LEU A 9 -32.88 22.07 51.66
N ILE A 10 -31.69 22.68 51.55
CA ILE A 10 -30.98 22.88 50.32
C ILE A 10 -30.27 21.56 49.99
N ILE A 11 -30.82 20.79 49.07
CA ILE A 11 -30.14 19.64 48.44
C ILE A 11 -29.16 20.18 47.40
N CYS A 12 -27.91 20.34 47.78
CA CYS A 12 -26.82 20.53 46.82
C CYS A 12 -26.55 19.21 46.11
N SER A 13 -27.17 18.99 44.96
CA SER A 13 -26.80 17.92 44.03
C SER A 13 -25.43 18.22 43.47
N LEU A 14 -24.42 17.56 44.00
CA LEU A 14 -23.10 17.47 43.44
C LEU A 14 -23.21 16.67 42.13
N PHE A 15 -23.42 17.36 41.01
CA PHE A 15 -23.10 16.83 39.71
C PHE A 15 -21.58 16.75 39.62
N THR A 16 -20.99 15.65 40.02
CA THR A 16 -19.67 15.25 39.60
C THR A 16 -19.78 14.96 38.08
N ALA A 17 -19.53 15.97 37.28
CA ALA A 17 -19.25 15.78 35.89
C ALA A 17 -17.98 14.89 35.82
N CYS A 18 -18.17 13.62 35.56
CA CYS A 18 -17.07 12.80 35.00
C CYS A 18 -16.64 13.50 33.71
N ILE A 19 -15.62 14.35 33.81
CA ILE A 19 -14.83 14.74 32.66
C ILE A 19 -14.14 13.44 32.27
N GLY A 20 -14.79 12.65 31.42
CA GLY A 20 -14.14 11.56 30.74
C GLY A 20 -12.98 12.19 30.01
N HIS A 21 -11.74 11.90 30.43
CA HIS A 21 -10.59 12.11 29.59
C HIS A 21 -10.87 11.30 28.33
N GLN A 22 -11.30 11.98 27.28
CA GLN A 22 -11.34 11.39 25.95
C GLN A 22 -9.86 11.09 25.65
N GLU A 23 -9.49 9.81 25.71
CA GLU A 23 -8.11 9.42 25.40
C GLU A 23 -7.80 9.96 24.01
N GLU A 24 -6.69 10.68 23.91
CA GLU A 24 -6.21 11.23 22.64
C GLU A 24 -5.97 10.07 21.67
N SER A 25 -6.51 10.15 20.45
CA SER A 25 -6.33 9.13 19.43
C SER A 25 -4.84 8.82 19.22
N LEU A 26 -4.50 7.53 19.19
CA LEU A 26 -3.13 7.08 18.98
C LEU A 26 -2.59 7.45 17.59
N LEU A 27 -3.48 7.70 16.63
CA LEU A 27 -3.11 8.14 15.29
C LEU A 27 -2.43 9.52 15.32
N PHE A 28 -2.69 10.37 16.32
CA PHE A 28 -2.00 11.66 16.48
C PHE A 28 -0.50 11.55 16.78
N TYR A 29 -0.04 10.36 17.18
CA TYR A 29 1.39 10.10 17.37
C TYR A 29 2.06 9.53 16.12
N VAL A 30 1.34 9.38 15.00
CA VAL A 30 1.87 8.79 13.77
C VAL A 30 1.85 9.83 12.64
N ASP A 31 2.99 10.46 12.38
CA ASP A 31 3.21 11.18 11.13
C ASP A 31 3.79 10.20 10.10
N THR A 32 2.99 9.90 9.07
CA THR A 32 3.38 8.91 8.05
C THR A 32 4.50 9.42 7.14
N ARG A 33 4.82 10.72 7.16
CA ARG A 33 5.96 11.32 6.42
C ARG A 33 7.30 11.04 7.10
N THR A 34 7.32 10.57 8.35
CA THR A 34 8.57 10.27 9.06
C THR A 34 9.39 9.24 8.28
N GLY A 35 10.63 9.61 7.92
CA GLY A 35 11.55 8.77 7.14
C GLY A 35 11.48 8.96 5.63
N THR A 36 10.68 9.91 5.13
CA THR A 36 10.61 10.26 3.70
C THR A 36 11.63 11.34 3.29
N ALA A 37 12.33 11.94 4.26
CA ALA A 37 13.45 12.86 4.05
C ALA A 37 14.78 12.11 4.13
N PRO A 38 15.89 12.70 3.63
CA PRO A 38 17.22 12.16 3.86
C PRO A 38 17.51 12.06 5.35
N SER A 39 18.25 11.03 5.74
CA SER A 39 18.76 10.93 7.10
C SER A 39 19.83 12.01 7.35
N ALA A 40 19.71 12.71 8.47
CA ALA A 40 20.71 13.68 8.95
C ALA A 40 21.71 13.06 9.93
N THR A 41 21.81 11.74 9.99
CA THR A 41 22.80 11.07 10.85
C THR A 41 24.17 11.08 10.19
N HIS A 42 25.23 11.17 11.00
CA HIS A 42 26.61 11.10 10.50
C HIS A 42 26.89 9.83 9.68
N THR A 43 26.30 8.70 10.05
CA THR A 43 26.40 7.44 9.30
C THR A 43 25.80 7.57 7.91
N ALA A 44 24.63 8.17 7.78
CA ALA A 44 23.98 8.39 6.49
C ALA A 44 24.78 9.38 5.62
N GLU A 45 25.37 10.44 6.22
CA GLU A 45 26.24 11.36 5.50
C GLU A 45 27.50 10.68 4.94
N LEU A 46 28.06 9.71 5.67
CA LEU A 46 29.26 8.99 5.23
C LEU A 46 28.96 7.87 4.22
N PHE A 47 27.86 7.15 4.38
CA PHE A 47 27.61 5.88 3.68
C PHE A 47 26.34 5.86 2.84
N GLY A 48 25.45 6.85 3.01
CA GLY A 48 24.12 6.87 2.41
C GLY A 48 23.99 7.51 1.03
N LYS A 49 25.08 7.93 0.42
CA LYS A 49 25.11 8.85 -0.75
C LYS A 49 24.30 8.45 -1.98
N ASN A 50 23.88 7.21 -2.16
CA ASN A 50 23.17 6.81 -3.37
C ASN A 50 21.83 6.12 -3.12
N THR A 51 21.51 5.80 -1.87
CA THR A 51 20.29 5.05 -1.52
C THR A 51 19.50 5.70 -0.39
N GLU A 52 20.16 6.04 0.72
CA GLU A 52 19.47 6.56 1.91
C GLU A 52 19.30 8.10 1.90
N GLU A 53 19.82 8.77 0.88
CA GLU A 53 19.66 10.21 0.71
C GLU A 53 18.22 10.64 0.51
N TYR A 54 17.40 9.76 -0.08
CA TYR A 54 16.03 10.06 -0.48
C TYR A 54 14.96 9.60 0.51
N GLY A 55 15.34 9.13 1.69
CA GLY A 55 14.42 8.45 2.59
C GLY A 55 14.05 7.05 2.09
N GLN A 56 13.51 6.21 2.97
CA GLN A 56 13.26 4.80 2.69
C GLN A 56 11.84 4.38 3.09
N THR A 57 10.90 5.32 3.07
CA THR A 57 9.49 5.08 3.35
C THR A 57 8.61 6.05 2.55
N LEU A 58 7.31 5.93 2.71
CA LEU A 58 6.30 6.73 2.03
C LEU A 58 5.13 7.04 2.97
N PRO A 59 4.41 8.15 2.78
CA PRO A 59 3.24 8.49 3.58
C PRO A 59 2.03 7.68 3.10
N ALA A 60 1.98 6.39 3.48
CA ALA A 60 0.97 5.47 3.02
C ALA A 60 -0.33 5.57 3.82
N VAL A 61 -1.45 5.48 3.12
CA VAL A 61 -2.79 5.19 3.67
C VAL A 61 -3.11 3.74 3.31
N LEU A 62 -3.31 2.89 4.31
CA LEU A 62 -3.54 1.45 4.11
C LEU A 62 -4.14 0.81 5.36
N GLU A 63 -4.75 -0.36 5.22
CA GLU A 63 -4.95 -1.27 6.37
C GLU A 63 -3.64 -1.95 6.78
N PRO A 64 -3.46 -2.32 8.05
CA PRO A 64 -2.27 -3.07 8.48
C PRO A 64 -2.04 -4.35 7.64
N ASN A 65 -0.91 -4.43 6.96
CA ASN A 65 -0.55 -5.46 5.98
C ASN A 65 -1.46 -5.47 4.74
N GLY A 66 -2.03 -4.33 4.36
CA GLY A 66 -2.84 -4.20 3.15
C GLY A 66 -2.06 -4.49 1.87
N MET A 67 -2.78 -4.80 0.79
CA MET A 67 -2.18 -5.05 -0.52
C MET A 67 -1.52 -3.79 -1.07
N ASN A 68 -2.24 -2.66 -1.04
CA ASN A 68 -1.81 -1.40 -1.59
C ASN A 68 -1.31 -0.44 -0.51
N PHE A 69 -0.25 0.27 -0.83
CA PHE A 69 0.12 1.52 -0.16
C PHE A 69 -0.42 2.68 -0.98
N TRP A 70 -1.59 3.21 -0.60
CA TRP A 70 -2.13 4.40 -1.23
C TRP A 70 -1.32 5.60 -0.78
N THR A 71 -0.64 6.27 -1.73
CA THR A 71 0.34 7.30 -1.39
C THR A 71 0.30 8.45 -2.39
N PRO A 72 0.58 9.70 -1.96
CA PRO A 72 0.93 10.74 -2.91
C PRO A 72 2.23 10.38 -3.61
N GLN A 73 2.39 10.90 -4.81
CA GLN A 73 3.58 10.75 -5.64
C GLN A 73 4.20 12.12 -5.90
N THR A 74 5.50 12.25 -5.64
CA THR A 74 6.26 13.47 -5.96
C THR A 74 7.26 13.23 -7.09
N GLN A 75 7.63 11.97 -7.36
CA GLN A 75 8.50 11.60 -8.47
C GLN A 75 7.71 11.61 -9.78
N ASP A 76 8.25 12.18 -10.83
CA ASP A 76 7.64 12.20 -12.17
C ASP A 76 7.76 10.88 -12.91
N THR A 77 8.77 10.09 -12.58
CA THR A 77 9.03 8.77 -13.11
C THR A 77 9.35 7.78 -12.00
N GLU A 78 9.17 6.50 -12.28
CA GLU A 78 9.66 5.45 -11.39
C GLU A 78 11.18 5.33 -11.48
N ALA A 79 11.83 5.23 -10.33
CA ALA A 79 13.25 5.04 -10.27
C ALA A 79 13.62 3.99 -9.22
N LYS A 80 14.59 3.18 -9.55
CA LYS A 80 15.14 2.19 -8.61
C LYS A 80 15.69 2.87 -7.37
N CYS A 81 15.44 2.28 -6.21
CA CYS A 81 15.89 2.76 -4.89
C CYS A 81 15.24 4.09 -4.44
N LYS A 82 14.23 4.56 -5.14
CA LYS A 82 13.50 5.78 -4.75
C LYS A 82 12.06 5.46 -4.44
N ALA A 83 11.60 5.90 -3.28
CA ALA A 83 10.19 5.84 -2.94
C ALA A 83 9.36 6.76 -3.85
N PRO A 84 8.08 6.50 -4.08
CA PRO A 84 7.22 7.38 -4.87
C PRO A 84 7.12 8.81 -4.35
N TYR A 85 7.30 9.00 -3.05
CA TYR A 85 7.25 10.30 -2.37
C TYR A 85 8.60 10.62 -1.73
N TYR A 86 9.07 11.84 -1.96
CA TYR A 86 10.28 12.39 -1.32
C TYR A 86 9.98 13.73 -0.68
N TYR A 87 10.29 13.87 0.60
CA TYR A 87 9.90 15.03 1.42
C TYR A 87 10.43 16.37 0.90
N LYS A 88 11.60 16.40 0.24
CA LYS A 88 12.17 17.64 -0.29
C LYS A 88 11.66 18.03 -1.66
N ASP A 89 10.85 17.21 -2.30
CA ASP A 89 10.21 17.58 -3.55
C ASP A 89 9.16 18.66 -3.29
N THR A 90 8.94 19.50 -4.30
CA THR A 90 8.06 20.66 -4.21
C THR A 90 6.76 20.51 -4.99
N LYS A 91 6.60 19.41 -5.72
CA LYS A 91 5.43 19.15 -6.55
C LYS A 91 4.82 17.78 -6.27
N ILE A 92 3.50 17.73 -6.20
CA ILE A 92 2.74 16.47 -6.27
C ILE A 92 2.52 16.15 -7.75
N GLN A 93 2.85 14.92 -8.14
CA GLN A 93 2.72 14.38 -9.50
C GLN A 93 1.47 13.50 -9.67
N GLY A 94 0.84 13.13 -8.55
CA GLY A 94 -0.38 12.32 -8.51
C GLY A 94 -0.54 11.56 -7.21
N PHE A 95 -1.46 10.62 -7.26
CA PHE A 95 -1.75 9.66 -6.18
C PHE A 95 -1.72 8.27 -6.79
N ARG A 96 -1.11 7.30 -6.08
CA ARG A 96 -0.93 5.97 -6.64
C ARG A 96 -1.18 4.85 -5.63
N ASN A 97 -1.50 3.66 -6.14
CA ASN A 97 -1.31 2.43 -5.41
C ASN A 97 0.15 2.00 -5.57
N SER A 98 0.89 1.93 -4.49
CA SER A 98 2.29 1.52 -4.51
C SER A 98 2.44 0.12 -3.94
N HIS A 99 3.32 -0.67 -4.55
CA HIS A 99 3.79 -1.95 -4.03
C HIS A 99 5.30 -1.91 -3.77
N TRP A 100 5.87 -0.72 -3.74
CA TRP A 100 7.28 -0.53 -3.43
C TRP A 100 7.64 -1.20 -2.10
N ILE A 101 8.76 -1.91 -2.07
CA ILE A 101 9.23 -2.59 -0.87
C ILE A 101 9.97 -1.57 -0.01
N VAL A 102 9.31 -1.13 1.05
CA VAL A 102 9.79 -0.10 1.96
C VAL A 102 11.13 -0.50 2.58
N GLY A 103 12.10 0.40 2.50
CA GLY A 103 13.47 0.14 2.94
C GLY A 103 14.33 -0.62 1.92
N GLY A 104 13.78 -1.00 0.78
CA GLY A 104 14.47 -1.75 -0.28
C GLY A 104 14.96 -0.88 -1.42
N CYS A 105 16.13 -1.23 -1.98
CA CYS A 105 16.58 -0.66 -3.25
C CYS A 105 15.87 -1.40 -4.40
N THR A 106 14.57 -1.16 -4.51
CA THR A 106 13.69 -1.79 -5.50
C THR A 106 12.98 -0.72 -6.32
N GLN A 107 12.36 -1.12 -7.41
CA GLN A 107 11.42 -0.31 -8.17
C GLN A 107 10.00 -0.67 -7.72
N ASP A 108 9.06 0.24 -7.87
CA ASP A 108 7.64 -0.05 -7.67
C ASP A 108 7.11 -0.99 -8.75
N TYR A 109 6.02 -1.70 -8.52
CA TYR A 109 5.52 -2.66 -9.48
C TYR A 109 3.99 -2.70 -9.51
N GLY A 110 3.44 -2.99 -10.69
CA GLY A 110 2.00 -3.18 -10.88
C GLY A 110 1.15 -1.99 -10.49
N SER A 111 1.73 -0.78 -10.41
CA SER A 111 1.07 0.41 -9.92
C SER A 111 0.35 1.19 -11.03
N MET A 112 -0.57 2.04 -10.62
CA MET A 112 -1.18 3.09 -11.46
C MET A 112 -1.13 4.41 -10.73
N THR A 113 -1.14 5.51 -11.49
CA THR A 113 -1.22 6.88 -10.96
C THR A 113 -2.45 7.58 -11.47
N LEU A 114 -3.11 8.32 -10.59
CA LEU A 114 -4.18 9.25 -10.95
C LEU A 114 -3.81 10.67 -10.50
N MET A 115 -4.13 11.68 -11.34
CA MET A 115 -3.85 13.08 -11.05
C MET A 115 -5.03 13.96 -11.44
N PRO A 116 -5.65 14.68 -10.49
CA PRO A 116 -6.62 15.70 -10.81
C PRO A 116 -5.91 16.97 -11.27
N VAL A 117 -6.39 17.60 -12.35
CA VAL A 117 -5.90 18.89 -12.84
C VAL A 117 -7.09 19.79 -13.21
N SER A 118 -6.88 21.10 -13.20
CA SER A 118 -7.90 22.08 -13.63
C SER A 118 -7.35 23.05 -14.68
N GLY A 119 -8.23 23.65 -15.45
CA GLY A 119 -7.91 24.59 -16.52
C GLY A 119 -7.41 23.87 -17.77
N THR A 120 -6.21 24.18 -18.24
CA THR A 120 -5.63 23.51 -19.41
C THR A 120 -5.23 22.07 -19.10
N LEU A 121 -5.60 21.13 -19.98
CA LEU A 121 -5.21 19.72 -19.85
C LEU A 121 -3.69 19.55 -19.91
N LYS A 122 -3.09 19.22 -18.78
CA LYS A 122 -1.67 18.87 -18.64
C LYS A 122 -1.57 17.39 -18.26
N TYR A 123 -1.29 16.52 -19.21
CA TYR A 123 -1.31 15.06 -19.01
C TYR A 123 0.07 14.43 -18.92
N LEU A 124 1.11 15.12 -19.38
CA LEU A 124 2.48 14.60 -19.33
C LEU A 124 3.03 14.69 -17.90
N PRO A 125 3.76 13.69 -17.41
CA PRO A 125 4.32 13.69 -16.05
C PRO A 125 5.15 14.94 -15.73
N GLN A 126 5.96 15.42 -16.66
CA GLN A 126 6.80 16.61 -16.45
C GLN A 126 6.00 17.92 -16.34
N ASP A 127 4.76 17.97 -16.87
CA ASP A 127 3.95 19.19 -16.96
C ASP A 127 2.82 19.26 -15.93
N ARG A 128 2.32 18.09 -15.47
CA ARG A 128 1.13 18.00 -14.62
C ARG A 128 1.37 18.25 -13.15
N GLY A 129 2.64 18.19 -12.71
CA GLY A 129 2.97 18.33 -11.29
C GLY A 129 2.56 19.68 -10.72
N SER A 130 1.87 19.68 -9.59
CA SER A 130 1.42 20.89 -8.89
C SER A 130 2.26 21.19 -7.66
N LEU A 131 2.61 22.44 -7.47
CA LEU A 131 3.24 22.92 -6.23
C LEU A 131 2.35 22.61 -5.02
N PHE A 132 2.97 22.28 -3.90
CA PHE A 132 2.31 22.04 -2.62
C PHE A 132 3.13 22.60 -1.45
N SER A 133 2.61 22.50 -0.24
CA SER A 133 3.30 22.88 0.98
C SER A 133 3.00 21.87 2.08
N HIS A 134 4.02 21.45 2.82
CA HIS A 134 3.87 20.59 4.00
C HIS A 134 3.02 21.22 5.12
N GLN A 135 2.83 22.54 5.13
CA GLN A 135 1.92 23.21 6.05
C GLN A 135 0.43 22.99 5.70
N GLU A 136 0.16 22.65 4.45
CA GLU A 136 -1.18 22.37 3.90
C GLU A 136 -1.34 20.88 3.57
N GLU A 137 -0.46 20.04 4.13
CA GLU A 137 -0.45 18.60 3.97
C GLU A 137 -0.79 17.91 5.28
N THR A 138 -1.75 16.99 5.26
CA THR A 138 -2.06 16.12 6.38
C THR A 138 -1.74 14.68 6.00
N ALA A 139 -0.97 13.98 6.84
CA ALA A 139 -0.52 12.62 6.57
C ALA A 139 -0.64 11.76 7.84
N THR A 140 -1.66 10.91 7.89
CA THR A 140 -1.94 9.96 8.98
C THR A 140 -2.11 8.55 8.40
N PRO A 141 -2.10 7.49 9.22
CA PRO A 141 -2.29 6.12 8.72
C PRO A 141 -3.59 5.90 7.94
N ALA A 142 -4.62 6.69 8.21
CA ALA A 142 -5.96 6.51 7.65
C ALA A 142 -6.40 7.63 6.70
N TYR A 143 -5.59 8.66 6.55
CA TYR A 143 -5.99 9.84 5.78
C TYR A 143 -4.79 10.62 5.29
N TYR A 144 -4.86 11.03 4.03
CA TYR A 144 -3.93 11.98 3.43
C TYR A 144 -4.70 13.11 2.77
N SER A 145 -4.22 14.34 2.90
CA SER A 145 -4.74 15.48 2.15
C SER A 145 -3.65 16.51 1.82
N VAL A 146 -3.83 17.21 0.72
CA VAL A 146 -2.92 18.26 0.24
C VAL A 146 -3.64 19.26 -0.66
N LEU A 147 -3.22 20.53 -0.61
CA LEU A 147 -3.64 21.53 -1.61
C LEU A 147 -2.69 21.52 -2.81
N LEU A 148 -3.23 21.18 -3.98
CA LEU A 148 -2.57 21.31 -5.28
C LEU A 148 -2.67 22.77 -5.73
N LYS A 149 -1.62 23.55 -5.47
CA LYS A 149 -1.67 25.03 -5.58
C LYS A 149 -1.88 25.54 -7.00
N ASP A 150 -1.21 24.90 -7.97
CA ASP A 150 -1.28 25.32 -9.37
C ASP A 150 -2.66 25.08 -10.00
N TYR A 151 -3.46 24.23 -9.38
CA TYR A 151 -4.81 23.85 -9.82
C TYR A 151 -5.91 24.30 -8.86
N SER A 152 -5.57 24.88 -7.72
CA SER A 152 -6.54 25.21 -6.65
C SER A 152 -7.45 24.02 -6.27
N ILE A 153 -6.90 22.80 -6.25
CA ILE A 153 -7.63 21.59 -5.91
C ILE A 153 -7.22 21.13 -4.51
N PHE A 154 -8.20 20.95 -3.60
CA PHE A 154 -7.97 20.25 -2.36
C PHE A 154 -8.20 18.75 -2.59
N ALA A 155 -7.13 17.98 -2.49
CA ALA A 155 -7.12 16.55 -2.75
C ALA A 155 -7.06 15.79 -1.42
N GLU A 156 -7.95 14.80 -1.27
CA GLU A 156 -8.07 13.95 -0.09
C GLU A 156 -8.08 12.48 -0.50
N MET A 157 -7.53 11.62 0.34
CA MET A 157 -7.44 10.18 0.10
C MET A 157 -7.61 9.40 1.40
N THR A 158 -8.41 8.34 1.34
CA THR A 158 -8.51 7.29 2.35
C THR A 158 -8.72 5.94 1.66
N GLY A 159 -8.58 4.81 2.38
CA GLY A 159 -8.66 3.51 1.70
C GLY A 159 -8.84 2.34 2.63
N ARG A 160 -8.69 1.17 2.04
CA ARG A 160 -8.77 -0.15 2.67
C ARG A 160 -7.53 -0.96 2.25
N SER A 161 -7.61 -2.27 2.34
CA SER A 161 -6.50 -3.16 1.95
C SER A 161 -6.17 -3.07 0.46
N ARG A 162 -7.19 -3.15 -0.42
CA ARG A 162 -7.04 -3.24 -1.88
C ARG A 162 -7.62 -2.04 -2.61
N SER A 163 -8.41 -1.22 -1.91
CA SER A 163 -9.23 -0.16 -2.49
C SER A 163 -8.99 1.18 -1.81
N ALA A 164 -9.27 2.27 -2.52
CA ALA A 164 -9.25 3.64 -1.98
C ALA A 164 -10.41 4.46 -2.53
N ILE A 165 -10.74 5.51 -1.80
CA ILE A 165 -11.63 6.57 -2.24
C ILE A 165 -10.92 7.90 -2.14
N PHE A 166 -11.08 8.72 -3.16
CA PHE A 166 -10.51 10.05 -3.28
C PHE A 166 -11.63 11.07 -3.36
N ARG A 167 -11.37 12.25 -2.78
CA ARG A 167 -12.27 13.39 -2.85
C ARG A 167 -11.48 14.60 -3.34
N PHE A 168 -11.83 15.10 -4.53
CA PHE A 168 -11.21 16.26 -5.14
C PHE A 168 -12.17 17.45 -5.16
N THR A 169 -11.83 18.47 -4.39
CA THR A 169 -12.60 19.72 -4.32
C THR A 169 -11.93 20.76 -5.21
N TYR A 170 -12.58 21.10 -6.30
CA TYR A 170 -12.13 22.14 -7.24
C TYR A 170 -12.63 23.50 -6.75
N ASN A 171 -11.71 24.37 -6.34
CA ASN A 171 -12.07 25.67 -5.76
C ASN A 171 -12.32 26.75 -6.79
N GLN A 172 -12.11 26.47 -8.08
CA GLN A 172 -12.36 27.41 -9.17
C GLN A 172 -13.21 26.74 -10.25
N PRO A 173 -14.10 27.51 -10.92
CA PRO A 173 -14.99 26.98 -11.96
C PRO A 173 -14.25 26.85 -13.30
N GLU A 174 -13.14 26.13 -13.34
CA GLU A 174 -12.39 25.80 -14.54
C GLU A 174 -12.63 24.35 -14.94
N ASP A 175 -12.20 23.95 -16.15
CA ASP A 175 -12.28 22.57 -16.60
C ASP A 175 -11.62 21.63 -15.59
N ALA A 176 -12.32 20.60 -15.17
CA ALA A 176 -11.84 19.60 -14.21
C ALA A 176 -11.48 18.31 -14.94
N TYR A 177 -10.24 17.89 -14.83
CA TYR A 177 -9.75 16.67 -15.43
C TYR A 177 -9.28 15.66 -14.41
N LEU A 178 -9.37 14.37 -14.77
CA LEU A 178 -8.66 13.27 -14.12
C LEU A 178 -7.75 12.61 -15.16
N ILE A 179 -6.47 12.49 -14.84
CA ILE A 179 -5.48 11.80 -15.66
C ILE A 179 -5.13 10.49 -14.97
N VAL A 180 -5.04 9.42 -15.75
CA VAL A 180 -4.70 8.07 -15.26
C VAL A 180 -3.60 7.47 -16.13
N ASN A 181 -2.56 6.94 -15.47
CA ASN A 181 -1.46 6.22 -16.11
C ASN A 181 -1.30 4.82 -15.48
N PRO A 182 -1.15 3.78 -16.28
CA PRO A 182 -0.83 2.43 -15.78
C PRO A 182 0.66 2.22 -15.46
N ASN A 183 1.47 3.23 -15.27
CA ASN A 183 2.89 3.23 -14.88
C ASN A 183 3.75 2.10 -15.50
N SER A 184 3.51 1.77 -16.77
CA SER A 184 4.20 0.70 -17.46
C SER A 184 5.49 1.19 -18.11
N ASP A 185 6.63 0.98 -17.46
CA ASP A 185 7.95 1.37 -17.95
C ASP A 185 8.43 0.47 -19.09
N GLU A 186 8.02 -0.79 -19.09
CA GLU A 186 8.41 -1.81 -20.07
C GLU A 186 7.49 -1.87 -21.30
N GLY A 187 6.51 -0.98 -21.37
CA GLY A 187 5.73 -0.73 -22.58
C GLY A 187 4.64 -1.73 -22.91
N LYS A 188 4.19 -2.57 -21.99
CA LYS A 188 3.10 -3.55 -22.20
C LYS A 188 1.84 -3.25 -21.40
N GLY A 189 1.65 -2.01 -20.97
CA GLY A 189 0.46 -1.58 -20.22
C GLY A 189 -0.78 -1.50 -21.10
N TYR A 190 -1.93 -1.43 -20.45
CA TYR A 190 -3.24 -1.28 -21.06
C TYR A 190 -4.11 -0.36 -20.23
N ILE A 191 -4.90 0.48 -20.90
CA ILE A 191 -5.93 1.29 -20.25
C ILE A 191 -7.15 1.44 -21.16
N GLU A 192 -8.34 1.38 -20.58
CA GLU A 192 -9.62 1.47 -21.26
C GLU A 192 -10.61 2.32 -20.46
N ILE A 193 -11.42 3.12 -21.15
CA ILE A 193 -12.48 3.97 -20.61
C ILE A 193 -13.83 3.36 -21.00
N ASP A 194 -14.60 2.92 -20.00
CA ASP A 194 -15.98 2.49 -20.16
C ASP A 194 -16.93 3.59 -19.68
N THR A 195 -17.43 4.39 -20.61
CA THR A 195 -18.32 5.52 -20.30
C THR A 195 -19.72 5.08 -19.83
N ILE A 196 -20.13 3.85 -20.11
CA ILE A 196 -21.43 3.31 -19.70
C ILE A 196 -21.37 2.90 -18.22
N LYS A 197 -20.31 2.19 -17.84
CA LYS A 197 -20.07 1.78 -16.45
C LYS A 197 -19.46 2.90 -15.60
N LYS A 198 -19.09 4.02 -16.21
CA LYS A 198 -18.34 5.11 -15.56
C LYS A 198 -17.05 4.60 -14.91
N GLN A 199 -16.24 3.88 -15.67
CA GLN A 199 -15.02 3.23 -15.22
C GLN A 199 -13.84 3.53 -16.14
N ILE A 200 -12.64 3.59 -15.55
CA ILE A 200 -11.37 3.36 -16.24
C ILE A 200 -10.80 2.06 -15.69
N ARG A 201 -10.32 1.19 -16.56
CA ARG A 201 -9.70 -0.06 -16.17
C ARG A 201 -8.44 -0.30 -16.98
N GLY A 202 -7.52 -1.06 -16.39
CA GLY A 202 -6.27 -1.31 -17.07
C GLY A 202 -5.36 -2.25 -16.30
N TYR A 203 -4.14 -2.38 -16.80
CA TYR A 203 -3.09 -3.12 -16.09
C TYR A 203 -1.70 -2.58 -16.40
N ASN A 204 -0.81 -2.79 -15.42
CA ASN A 204 0.62 -2.57 -15.50
C ASN A 204 1.33 -3.91 -15.30
N PRO A 205 2.07 -4.44 -16.30
CA PRO A 205 2.81 -5.69 -16.16
C PRO A 205 3.89 -5.60 -15.07
N VAL A 206 4.05 -6.69 -14.32
CA VAL A 206 5.06 -6.78 -13.27
C VAL A 206 6.33 -7.42 -13.80
N HIS A 207 7.47 -6.75 -13.59
CA HIS A 207 8.80 -7.20 -13.97
C HIS A 207 9.67 -7.43 -12.73
N ARG A 208 10.56 -8.43 -12.83
CA ARG A 208 11.44 -8.80 -11.71
C ARG A 208 12.60 -7.83 -11.61
N ILE A 209 13.02 -7.53 -10.39
CA ILE A 209 14.15 -6.64 -10.13
C ILE A 209 15.45 -7.40 -9.82
N TYR A 210 15.34 -8.54 -9.14
CA TYR A 210 16.47 -9.45 -8.94
C TYR A 210 16.39 -10.59 -9.93
N GLN A 211 17.16 -11.59 -9.83
CA GLN A 211 17.22 -12.78 -10.66
C GLN A 211 16.28 -12.74 -11.90
N GLY A 212 16.85 -12.51 -13.09
CA GLY A 212 16.05 -12.22 -14.28
C GLY A 212 15.56 -10.77 -14.32
N TRP A 213 16.44 -9.81 -14.02
CA TRP A 213 16.17 -8.39 -14.13
C TRP A 213 15.50 -8.04 -15.46
N GLY A 214 14.34 -7.34 -15.38
CA GLY A 214 13.52 -7.03 -16.55
C GLY A 214 12.66 -8.17 -17.08
N GLU A 215 12.85 -9.41 -16.58
CA GLU A 215 12.00 -10.54 -16.96
C GLU A 215 10.59 -10.38 -16.37
N PRO A 216 9.53 -10.74 -17.13
CA PRO A 216 8.17 -10.72 -16.61
C PRO A 216 8.02 -11.61 -15.38
N ALA A 217 7.33 -11.11 -14.37
CA ALA A 217 7.00 -11.89 -13.17
C ALA A 217 5.86 -12.91 -13.42
N GLY A 218 5.18 -12.79 -14.56
CA GLY A 218 4.11 -13.69 -14.98
C GLY A 218 2.71 -13.26 -14.56
N TYR A 219 2.57 -12.06 -13.98
CA TYR A 219 1.28 -11.46 -13.62
C TYR A 219 1.33 -9.94 -13.81
N ASN A 220 0.18 -9.28 -13.68
CA ASN A 220 0.04 -7.83 -13.82
C ASN A 220 -0.55 -7.23 -12.54
N GLY A 221 -0.32 -5.94 -12.31
CA GLY A 221 -1.15 -5.13 -11.45
C GLY A 221 -2.35 -4.63 -12.24
N TYR A 222 -3.50 -5.27 -12.06
CA TYR A 222 -4.77 -4.84 -12.65
C TYR A 222 -5.41 -3.77 -11.77
N PHE A 223 -6.11 -2.82 -12.38
CA PHE A 223 -6.81 -1.78 -11.65
C PHE A 223 -8.16 -1.44 -12.25
N ILE A 224 -9.05 -0.95 -11.39
CA ILE A 224 -10.31 -0.33 -11.74
C ILE A 224 -10.43 1.01 -11.02
N ILE A 225 -10.91 2.01 -11.74
CA ILE A 225 -11.22 3.35 -11.22
C ILE A 225 -12.66 3.66 -11.57
N GLU A 226 -13.48 3.98 -10.59
CA GLU A 226 -14.87 4.40 -10.77
C GLU A 226 -15.04 5.89 -10.47
N TYR A 227 -15.97 6.54 -11.19
CA TYR A 227 -16.34 7.92 -10.98
C TYR A 227 -17.86 8.09 -11.01
N GLN A 228 -18.39 9.03 -10.21
CA GLN A 228 -19.84 9.32 -10.17
C GLN A 228 -20.25 10.39 -11.15
N ASN A 229 -19.45 11.43 -11.29
CA ASN A 229 -19.77 12.63 -12.02
C ASN A 229 -19.96 12.36 -13.53
N GLU A 230 -20.71 13.21 -14.20
CA GLU A 230 -20.82 13.16 -15.65
C GLU A 230 -19.54 13.70 -16.28
N ILE A 231 -19.16 13.10 -17.42
CA ILE A 231 -18.03 13.53 -18.22
C ILE A 231 -18.53 14.26 -19.49
N GLU A 232 -17.77 15.27 -19.93
CA GLU A 232 -17.99 15.97 -21.19
C GLU A 232 -17.07 15.46 -22.28
N GLU A 233 -15.84 15.09 -21.90
CA GLU A 233 -14.82 14.66 -22.82
C GLU A 233 -13.97 13.54 -22.19
N TYR A 234 -13.42 12.70 -23.04
CA TYR A 234 -12.47 11.68 -22.66
C TYR A 234 -11.54 11.37 -23.83
N GLY A 235 -10.44 10.71 -23.51
CA GLY A 235 -9.53 10.20 -24.52
C GLY A 235 -8.34 9.50 -23.89
N THR A 236 -7.48 9.02 -24.76
CA THR A 236 -6.21 8.41 -24.40
C THR A 236 -5.04 9.23 -24.92
N PHE A 237 -3.86 8.93 -24.43
CA PHE A 237 -2.63 9.55 -24.90
C PHE A 237 -1.46 8.57 -24.88
N ARG A 238 -0.46 8.86 -25.70
CA ARG A 238 0.83 8.19 -25.69
C ARG A 238 1.92 9.23 -25.86
N HIS A 239 2.79 9.38 -24.87
CA HIS A 239 3.77 10.47 -24.81
C HIS A 239 3.06 11.82 -25.08
N ASP A 240 3.52 12.60 -26.03
CA ASP A 240 2.99 13.90 -26.44
C ASP A 240 1.76 13.86 -27.38
N SER A 241 1.34 12.65 -27.77
CA SER A 241 0.22 12.45 -28.70
C SER A 241 -1.09 12.20 -27.95
N LEU A 242 -2.09 13.07 -28.16
CA LEU A 242 -3.42 13.02 -27.57
C LEU A 242 -4.45 12.48 -28.56
N PHE A 243 -5.30 11.57 -28.13
CA PHE A 243 -6.34 10.92 -28.93
C PHE A 243 -7.72 11.14 -28.29
N ALA A 244 -8.33 12.29 -28.61
CA ALA A 244 -9.66 12.64 -28.12
C ALA A 244 -10.73 11.64 -28.60
N GLY A 245 -11.63 11.24 -27.71
CA GLY A 245 -12.68 10.25 -27.97
C GLY A 245 -12.23 8.81 -28.10
N GLN A 246 -10.91 8.54 -28.07
CA GLN A 246 -10.39 7.17 -28.06
C GLN A 246 -10.60 6.53 -26.70
N ARG A 247 -11.16 5.29 -26.69
CA ARG A 247 -11.53 4.59 -25.45
C ARG A 247 -10.45 3.71 -24.86
N GLN A 248 -9.47 3.28 -25.67
CA GLN A 248 -8.46 2.34 -25.18
C GLN A 248 -7.12 2.57 -25.87
N ILE A 249 -6.06 2.25 -25.14
CA ILE A 249 -4.69 2.23 -25.67
C ILE A 249 -3.88 1.13 -24.98
N ALA A 250 -3.02 0.49 -25.72
CA ALA A 250 -2.19 -0.62 -25.25
C ALA A 250 -0.79 -0.56 -25.83
N ASP A 251 0.12 -1.39 -25.30
CA ASP A 251 1.43 -1.71 -25.89
C ASP A 251 2.30 -0.48 -26.20
N GLY A 252 2.66 0.26 -25.17
CA GLY A 252 3.57 1.38 -25.25
C GLY A 252 3.93 1.95 -23.89
N THR A 253 5.09 2.60 -23.82
CA THR A 253 5.45 3.45 -22.69
C THR A 253 4.69 4.77 -22.77
N GLY A 254 4.56 5.48 -21.64
CA GLY A 254 3.95 6.80 -21.59
C GLY A 254 2.48 6.85 -22.02
N ILE A 255 1.75 5.73 -21.88
CA ILE A 255 0.32 5.66 -22.16
C ILE A 255 -0.51 6.13 -20.97
N GLY A 256 -1.72 6.61 -21.27
CA GLY A 256 -2.69 6.98 -20.24
C GLY A 256 -4.05 7.35 -20.81
N ALA A 257 -4.95 7.70 -19.91
CA ALA A 257 -6.29 8.18 -20.23
C ALA A 257 -6.58 9.51 -19.50
N TYR A 258 -7.51 10.27 -20.03
CA TYR A 258 -8.04 11.45 -19.37
C TYR A 258 -9.56 11.49 -19.45
N LEU A 259 -10.17 12.07 -18.43
CA LEU A 259 -11.56 12.44 -18.37
C LEU A 259 -11.66 13.93 -18.11
N ARG A 260 -12.60 14.64 -18.77
CA ARG A 260 -13.05 15.97 -18.39
C ARG A 260 -14.45 15.86 -17.82
N PHE A 261 -14.62 16.31 -16.59
CA PHE A 261 -15.90 16.28 -15.90
C PHE A 261 -16.72 17.52 -16.16
N LYS A 262 -18.05 17.35 -16.20
CA LYS A 262 -18.97 18.47 -16.06
C LYS A 262 -18.88 18.99 -14.63
N ILE A 263 -18.43 20.22 -14.48
CA ILE A 263 -18.50 20.90 -13.18
C ILE A 263 -19.93 21.41 -13.01
N HIS A 264 -20.70 20.70 -12.19
CA HIS A 264 -21.90 21.28 -11.59
C HIS A 264 -21.43 22.00 -10.33
N SER A 265 -21.93 23.21 -10.09
CA SER A 265 -21.48 24.14 -9.05
C SER A 265 -21.55 23.64 -7.60
N GLU A 266 -21.85 22.39 -7.34
CA GLU A 266 -22.09 21.83 -6.01
C GLU A 266 -21.42 20.47 -5.85
N GLY A 267 -20.27 20.46 -5.15
CA GLY A 267 -19.68 19.29 -4.54
C GLY A 267 -18.36 18.82 -5.15
N PRO A 268 -17.62 18.00 -4.41
CA PRO A 268 -16.37 17.43 -4.85
C PRO A 268 -16.58 16.32 -5.89
N ILE A 269 -15.56 16.04 -6.68
CA ILE A 269 -15.49 14.84 -7.52
C ILE A 269 -14.99 13.70 -6.66
N LEU A 270 -15.78 12.61 -6.58
CA LEU A 270 -15.42 11.40 -5.88
C LEU A 270 -14.94 10.34 -6.89
N ILE A 271 -13.80 9.74 -6.56
CA ILE A 271 -13.18 8.67 -7.34
C ILE A 271 -12.94 7.48 -6.41
N LYS A 272 -13.30 6.28 -6.83
CA LYS A 272 -12.89 5.04 -6.16
C LYS A 272 -11.91 4.30 -7.04
N ALA A 273 -10.95 3.63 -6.43
CA ALA A 273 -9.98 2.80 -7.12
C ALA A 273 -9.72 1.51 -6.37
N ALA A 274 -9.45 0.43 -7.10
CA ALA A 274 -8.97 -0.81 -6.53
C ALA A 274 -7.99 -1.50 -7.46
N SER A 275 -7.17 -2.39 -6.89
CA SER A 275 -6.27 -3.23 -7.66
C SER A 275 -6.44 -4.71 -7.36
N SER A 276 -5.89 -5.54 -8.23
CA SER A 276 -5.78 -6.99 -8.11
C SER A 276 -4.51 -7.45 -8.84
N PHE A 277 -3.96 -8.58 -8.40
CA PHE A 277 -2.89 -9.25 -9.14
C PHE A 277 -3.40 -10.43 -9.98
N THR A 278 -4.71 -10.69 -9.99
CA THR A 278 -5.30 -11.80 -10.75
C THR A 278 -5.90 -11.34 -12.08
N ASP A 279 -6.87 -10.45 -12.05
CA ASP A 279 -7.55 -9.90 -13.21
C ASP A 279 -8.36 -8.64 -12.86
N MET A 280 -8.96 -8.00 -13.89
CA MET A 280 -9.82 -6.82 -13.70
C MET A 280 -11.11 -7.14 -12.93
N GLU A 281 -11.61 -8.37 -13.02
CA GLU A 281 -12.78 -8.81 -12.26
C GLU A 281 -12.44 -8.92 -10.76
N GLY A 282 -11.24 -9.40 -10.44
CA GLY A 282 -10.70 -9.38 -9.06
C GLY A 282 -10.62 -7.97 -8.50
N ALA A 283 -10.12 -7.01 -9.27
CA ALA A 283 -10.09 -5.61 -8.87
C ALA A 283 -11.50 -5.05 -8.62
N GLN A 284 -12.49 -5.40 -9.47
CA GLN A 284 -13.89 -5.01 -9.26
C GLN A 284 -14.47 -5.61 -7.98
N LYS A 285 -14.27 -6.91 -7.75
CA LYS A 285 -14.74 -7.58 -6.52
C LYS A 285 -14.12 -6.98 -5.27
N ASN A 286 -12.83 -6.62 -5.34
CA ASN A 286 -12.14 -5.94 -4.25
C ASN A 286 -12.80 -4.60 -3.94
N LEU A 287 -13.10 -3.79 -4.97
CA LEU A 287 -13.76 -2.50 -4.81
C LEU A 287 -15.16 -2.64 -4.22
N ASP A 288 -15.99 -3.51 -4.80
CA ASP A 288 -17.39 -3.72 -4.40
C ASP A 288 -17.50 -4.26 -2.97
N THR A 289 -16.51 -5.04 -2.52
CA THR A 289 -16.48 -5.60 -1.17
C THR A 289 -15.98 -4.61 -0.15
N GLU A 290 -14.89 -3.90 -0.44
CA GLU A 290 -14.21 -3.05 0.54
C GLU A 290 -14.80 -1.65 0.62
N ILE A 291 -15.26 -1.08 -0.52
CA ILE A 291 -15.87 0.27 -0.59
C ILE A 291 -17.14 0.21 -1.46
N PRO A 292 -18.24 -0.43 -0.97
CA PRO A 292 -19.49 -0.55 -1.73
C PRO A 292 -20.26 0.76 -1.87
N HIS A 293 -19.87 1.80 -1.17
CA HIS A 293 -20.56 3.09 -1.11
C HIS A 293 -19.66 4.24 -1.60
N TRP A 294 -20.24 5.43 -1.73
CA TRP A 294 -19.52 6.66 -2.10
C TRP A 294 -19.33 7.61 -0.90
N ASP A 295 -19.38 7.10 0.31
CA ASP A 295 -19.17 7.86 1.54
C ASP A 295 -17.70 7.85 1.94
N PHE A 296 -17.01 8.94 1.62
CA PHE A 296 -15.59 9.15 1.93
C PHE A 296 -15.34 9.14 3.44
N ASP A 297 -16.17 9.86 4.19
CA ASP A 297 -15.94 10.03 5.62
C ASP A 297 -16.20 8.75 6.40
N ARG A 298 -17.16 7.93 5.96
CA ARG A 298 -17.37 6.58 6.50
C ARG A 298 -16.15 5.68 6.26
N THR A 299 -15.58 5.65 5.06
CA THR A 299 -14.37 4.85 4.77
C THR A 299 -13.21 5.30 5.65
N ARG A 300 -13.03 6.61 5.83
CA ARG A 300 -12.01 7.18 6.71
C ARG A 300 -12.21 6.77 8.16
N GLN A 301 -13.43 6.81 8.67
CA GLN A 301 -13.75 6.41 10.05
C GLN A 301 -13.49 4.92 10.28
N GLU A 302 -13.86 4.07 9.32
CA GLU A 302 -13.59 2.64 9.37
C GLU A 302 -12.08 2.36 9.45
N LEU A 303 -11.28 3.01 8.60
CA LEU A 303 -9.83 2.85 8.62
C LEU A 303 -9.18 3.44 9.88
N ASN A 304 -9.67 4.57 10.40
CA ASN A 304 -9.26 5.10 11.71
C ASN A 304 -9.46 4.05 12.81
N SER A 305 -10.64 3.42 12.85
CA SER A 305 -10.95 2.41 13.86
C SER A 305 -10.03 1.18 13.78
N ILE A 306 -9.70 0.76 12.58
CA ILE A 306 -8.76 -0.34 12.34
C ILE A 306 -7.36 0.01 12.89
N TRP A 307 -6.89 1.23 12.65
CA TRP A 307 -5.59 1.66 13.14
C TRP A 307 -5.58 1.90 14.65
N GLU A 308 -6.64 2.45 15.23
CA GLU A 308 -6.77 2.56 16.70
C GLU A 308 -6.68 1.17 17.35
N GLN A 309 -7.41 0.20 16.81
CA GLN A 309 -7.34 -1.18 17.29
C GLN A 309 -5.93 -1.78 17.15
N ARG A 310 -5.22 -1.48 16.06
CA ARG A 310 -3.85 -1.98 15.84
C ARG A 310 -2.86 -1.35 16.80
N LEU A 311 -2.90 -0.04 16.96
CA LEU A 311 -1.95 0.70 17.79
C LEU A 311 -2.20 0.47 19.28
N SER A 312 -3.45 0.31 19.72
CA SER A 312 -3.82 0.04 21.11
C SER A 312 -3.44 -1.35 21.62
N GLN A 313 -2.95 -2.25 20.77
CA GLN A 313 -2.41 -3.54 21.21
C GLN A 313 -1.22 -3.41 22.16
N VAL A 314 -0.52 -2.27 22.13
CA VAL A 314 0.56 -1.95 23.05
C VAL A 314 0.36 -0.54 23.61
N THR A 315 0.23 -0.43 24.92
CA THR A 315 0.14 0.85 25.60
C THR A 315 1.50 1.31 26.10
N VAL A 316 1.92 2.51 25.70
CA VAL A 316 3.16 3.14 26.15
C VAL A 316 2.84 4.23 27.18
N GLN A 317 3.37 4.06 28.40
CA GLN A 317 3.26 5.06 29.45
C GLN A 317 4.55 5.89 29.52
N THR A 318 4.47 7.13 29.08
CA THR A 318 5.56 8.11 29.13
C THR A 318 4.98 9.52 29.11
N ASN A 319 5.68 10.45 29.74
CA ASN A 319 5.35 11.88 29.68
C ASN A 319 6.01 12.58 28.49
N ASN A 320 6.86 11.88 27.76
CA ASN A 320 7.54 12.42 26.60
C ASN A 320 6.78 12.08 25.31
N ARG A 321 6.22 13.09 24.67
CA ARG A 321 5.47 12.96 23.41
C ARG A 321 6.32 12.30 22.31
N ASN A 322 7.60 12.68 22.20
CA ASN A 322 8.50 12.14 21.17
C ASN A 322 8.71 10.62 21.31
N ASP A 323 8.68 10.07 22.53
CA ASP A 323 8.81 8.61 22.72
C ASP A 323 7.55 7.89 22.20
N LYS A 324 6.34 8.46 22.42
CA LYS A 324 5.10 7.94 21.84
C LYS A 324 5.14 8.01 20.31
N GLU A 325 5.56 9.12 19.72
CA GLU A 325 5.67 9.31 18.28
C GLU A 325 6.65 8.30 17.66
N LYS A 326 7.80 8.08 18.27
CA LYS A 326 8.76 7.06 17.82
C LYS A 326 8.16 5.65 17.90
N PHE A 327 7.51 5.32 19.02
CA PHE A 327 6.96 3.99 19.24
C PHE A 327 5.81 3.68 18.28
N TYR A 328 4.78 4.54 18.26
CA TYR A 328 3.60 4.31 17.42
C TYR A 328 3.92 4.47 15.92
N GLY A 329 4.83 5.39 15.56
CA GLY A 329 5.34 5.48 14.20
C GLY A 329 6.13 4.24 13.77
N ALA A 330 6.89 3.60 14.67
CA ALA A 330 7.55 2.34 14.40
C ALA A 330 6.55 1.18 14.26
N LEU A 331 5.53 1.11 15.14
CA LEU A 331 4.47 0.09 15.07
C LEU A 331 3.62 0.21 13.80
N TYR A 332 3.36 1.43 13.34
CA TYR A 332 2.72 1.70 12.05
C TYR A 332 3.55 1.10 10.91
N ARG A 333 4.84 1.41 10.81
CA ARG A 333 5.73 0.89 9.76
C ARG A 333 5.96 -0.62 9.86
N ALA A 334 6.00 -1.18 11.07
CA ALA A 334 6.04 -2.63 11.29
C ALA A 334 4.78 -3.37 10.81
N SER A 335 3.73 -2.63 10.44
CA SER A 335 2.49 -3.18 9.88
C SER A 335 2.39 -3.07 8.36
N PHE A 336 3.48 -2.80 7.65
CA PHE A 336 3.50 -2.69 6.18
C PHE A 336 3.69 -4.04 5.51
N LEU A 337 4.75 -4.76 5.87
CA LEU A 337 5.18 -6.00 5.25
C LEU A 337 5.16 -7.17 6.26
N PRO A 338 4.97 -8.41 5.81
CA PRO A 338 4.52 -8.79 4.47
C PRO A 338 3.11 -8.28 4.19
N ARG A 339 2.81 -8.03 2.90
CA ARG A 339 1.51 -7.53 2.46
C ARG A 339 0.55 -8.64 2.10
N THR A 340 -0.74 -8.41 2.23
CA THR A 340 -1.79 -9.23 1.63
C THR A 340 -1.63 -9.23 0.12
N PHE A 341 -1.74 -10.39 -0.52
CA PHE A 341 -1.50 -10.53 -1.96
C PHE A 341 -2.67 -11.20 -2.72
N ASN A 342 -3.65 -11.71 -2.00
CA ASN A 342 -4.86 -12.30 -2.59
C ASN A 342 -6.00 -11.29 -2.66
N ASP A 343 -6.88 -11.49 -3.64
CA ASP A 343 -8.16 -10.79 -3.74
C ASP A 343 -9.11 -11.18 -2.60
N VAL A 344 -10.22 -10.47 -2.46
CA VAL A 344 -11.25 -10.75 -1.43
C VAL A 344 -11.88 -12.13 -1.58
N ASP A 345 -11.89 -12.69 -2.79
CA ASP A 345 -12.37 -14.05 -3.06
C ASP A 345 -11.29 -15.14 -2.84
N GLY A 346 -10.09 -14.74 -2.38
CA GLY A 346 -8.98 -15.62 -2.04
C GLY A 346 -8.06 -15.96 -3.21
N ARG A 347 -8.34 -15.51 -4.44
CA ARG A 347 -7.48 -15.77 -5.61
C ARG A 347 -6.18 -14.97 -5.54
N TYR A 348 -5.08 -15.58 -5.98
CA TYR A 348 -3.77 -14.96 -6.12
C TYR A 348 -2.95 -15.65 -7.21
N PRO A 349 -1.99 -14.98 -7.86
CA PRO A 349 -1.07 -15.61 -8.81
C PRO A 349 -0.25 -16.72 -8.15
N SER A 350 -0.03 -17.84 -8.84
CA SER A 350 0.80 -18.91 -8.34
C SER A 350 2.26 -18.46 -8.17
N PHE A 351 2.87 -18.87 -7.06
CA PHE A 351 4.25 -18.50 -6.75
C PHE A 351 5.23 -19.10 -7.77
N SER A 352 6.16 -18.28 -8.28
CA SER A 352 7.26 -18.67 -9.17
C SER A 352 6.87 -19.20 -10.56
N THR A 353 5.67 -19.71 -10.74
CA THR A 353 5.24 -20.28 -12.04
C THR A 353 4.45 -19.29 -12.90
N GLY A 354 3.99 -18.18 -12.32
CA GLY A 354 3.18 -17.16 -12.97
C GLY A 354 1.77 -17.58 -13.39
N HIS A 355 1.44 -18.87 -13.34
CA HIS A 355 0.17 -19.45 -13.78
C HIS A 355 0.04 -20.87 -13.23
N PRO A 356 -1.11 -21.40 -12.96
CA PRO A 356 -2.43 -20.82 -12.84
C PRO A 356 -2.66 -20.09 -11.51
N PHE A 357 -3.81 -19.42 -11.38
CA PHE A 357 -4.25 -18.85 -10.11
C PHE A 357 -4.51 -19.92 -9.05
N ARG A 358 -4.24 -19.54 -7.79
CA ARG A 358 -4.52 -20.37 -6.62
C ARG A 358 -5.58 -19.69 -5.76
N GLN A 359 -6.16 -20.43 -4.85
CA GLN A 359 -7.05 -19.87 -3.83
C GLN A 359 -6.51 -20.14 -2.45
N SER A 360 -6.65 -19.17 -1.55
CA SER A 360 -6.33 -19.36 -0.15
C SER A 360 -7.34 -20.29 0.51
N ALA A 361 -6.88 -21.35 1.18
CA ALA A 361 -7.77 -22.26 1.88
C ALA A 361 -8.40 -21.58 3.12
N ASN A 362 -9.65 -21.94 3.44
CA ASN A 362 -10.34 -21.54 4.67
C ASN A 362 -10.43 -20.02 4.92
N GLY A 363 -10.48 -19.22 3.87
CA GLY A 363 -10.63 -17.77 3.97
C GLY A 363 -9.44 -17.04 4.61
N ARG A 364 -8.25 -17.68 4.69
CA ARG A 364 -7.03 -17.01 5.12
C ARG A 364 -6.49 -16.09 4.03
N ASN A 365 -5.62 -15.16 4.40
CA ASN A 365 -4.87 -14.36 3.45
C ASN A 365 -3.59 -15.09 3.00
N TYR A 366 -3.20 -14.84 1.74
CA TYR A 366 -1.89 -15.15 1.22
C TYR A 366 -1.03 -13.89 1.26
N TYR A 367 0.18 -14.03 1.80
CA TYR A 367 1.10 -12.91 2.03
C TYR A 367 2.32 -12.97 1.12
N GLU A 368 2.83 -11.80 0.74
CA GLU A 368 4.01 -11.62 -0.11
C GLU A 368 4.88 -10.45 0.34
N ASP A 369 6.02 -10.27 -0.31
CA ASP A 369 7.03 -9.24 -0.01
C ASP A 369 7.53 -9.32 1.44
N TYR A 370 8.08 -10.50 1.78
CA TYR A 370 8.50 -10.77 3.17
C TYR A 370 9.74 -10.01 3.59
N SER A 371 10.65 -9.67 2.65
CA SER A 371 11.94 -9.07 2.98
C SER A 371 12.65 -9.82 4.13
N MET A 372 12.77 -11.15 4.00
CA MET A 372 13.08 -12.07 5.11
C MET A 372 14.40 -11.77 5.81
N TRP A 373 15.42 -11.29 5.09
CA TRP A 373 16.72 -10.94 5.67
C TRP A 373 16.60 -9.84 6.73
N ASP A 374 15.66 -8.91 6.52
CA ASP A 374 15.38 -7.80 7.44
C ASP A 374 14.41 -8.22 8.54
N THR A 375 13.34 -8.93 8.18
CA THR A 375 12.13 -9.08 9.01
C THR A 375 12.21 -10.25 10.00
N TYR A 376 13.02 -11.28 9.73
CA TYR A 376 13.05 -12.49 10.58
C TYR A 376 13.51 -12.23 12.00
N ARG A 377 14.40 -11.23 12.21
CA ARG A 377 15.04 -10.96 13.51
C ARG A 377 14.09 -10.37 14.55
N ALA A 378 13.22 -9.45 14.13
CA ALA A 378 12.37 -8.70 15.05
C ALA A 378 10.91 -8.62 14.61
N LEU A 379 10.62 -8.37 13.31
CA LEU A 379 9.27 -8.17 12.84
C LEU A 379 8.41 -9.43 12.97
N HIS A 380 8.86 -10.58 12.47
CA HIS A 380 8.10 -11.83 12.61
C HIS A 380 7.92 -12.24 14.08
N PRO A 381 8.94 -12.19 14.96
CA PRO A 381 8.75 -12.35 16.40
C PRO A 381 7.71 -11.42 17.02
N LEU A 382 7.68 -10.16 16.62
CA LEU A 382 6.67 -9.19 17.08
C LEU A 382 5.26 -9.56 16.60
N VAL A 383 5.11 -9.92 15.32
CA VAL A 383 3.83 -10.35 14.73
C VAL A 383 3.31 -11.62 15.40
N ASN A 384 4.20 -12.56 15.74
CA ASN A 384 3.86 -13.78 16.50
C ASN A 384 3.23 -13.47 17.86
N ILE A 385 3.64 -12.37 18.51
CA ILE A 385 3.12 -11.93 19.82
C ILE A 385 1.82 -11.15 19.65
N LEU A 386 1.81 -10.16 18.77
CA LEU A 386 0.70 -9.19 18.67
C LEU A 386 -0.49 -9.71 17.86
N THR A 387 -0.24 -10.53 16.84
CA THR A 387 -1.26 -11.01 15.92
C THR A 387 -1.04 -12.47 15.52
N PRO A 388 -1.14 -13.42 16.48
CA PRO A 388 -0.77 -14.84 16.27
C PRO A 388 -1.57 -15.53 15.15
N LYS A 389 -2.83 -15.17 14.95
CA LYS A 389 -3.64 -15.68 13.83
C LYS A 389 -3.07 -15.27 12.49
N LYS A 390 -2.77 -13.96 12.33
CA LYS A 390 -2.15 -13.42 11.12
C LYS A 390 -0.74 -14.01 10.89
N ALA A 391 0.03 -14.19 11.96
CA ALA A 391 1.32 -14.85 11.90
C ALA A 391 1.23 -16.27 11.31
N GLY A 392 0.23 -17.06 11.71
CA GLY A 392 0.00 -18.37 11.13
C GLY A 392 -0.35 -18.34 9.64
N ASP A 393 -1.16 -17.37 9.21
CA ASP A 393 -1.46 -17.20 7.79
C ASP A 393 -0.20 -16.80 6.98
N MET A 394 0.68 -15.97 7.57
CA MET A 394 1.98 -15.64 6.97
C MET A 394 2.87 -16.87 6.86
N MET A 395 2.96 -17.70 7.92
CA MET A 395 3.72 -18.94 7.90
C MET A 395 3.16 -19.93 6.88
N GLN A 396 1.83 -20.04 6.78
CA GLN A 396 1.21 -20.88 5.76
C GLN A 396 1.53 -20.39 4.33
N SER A 397 1.60 -19.08 4.12
CA SER A 397 1.97 -18.54 2.82
C SER A 397 3.41 -18.91 2.41
N LEU A 398 4.33 -19.06 3.37
CA LEU A 398 5.68 -19.59 3.10
C LEU A 398 5.63 -21.08 2.74
N VAL A 399 4.75 -21.86 3.39
CA VAL A 399 4.51 -23.26 3.05
C VAL A 399 3.87 -23.39 1.67
N ASP A 400 2.88 -22.56 1.35
CA ASP A 400 2.26 -22.54 0.01
C ASP A 400 3.31 -22.26 -1.09
N LYS A 401 4.27 -21.34 -0.83
CA LYS A 401 5.40 -21.07 -1.73
C LYS A 401 6.31 -22.29 -1.91
N TYR A 402 6.58 -23.02 -0.82
CA TYR A 402 7.32 -24.28 -0.89
C TYR A 402 6.59 -25.31 -1.77
N GLU A 403 5.29 -25.50 -1.56
CA GLU A 403 4.49 -26.46 -2.34
C GLU A 403 4.41 -26.11 -3.82
N GLN A 404 4.35 -24.81 -4.14
CA GLN A 404 4.24 -24.32 -5.52
C GLN A 404 5.58 -24.28 -6.25
N GLY A 405 6.66 -23.91 -5.57
CA GLY A 405 7.97 -23.69 -6.16
C GLY A 405 9.00 -24.79 -5.84
N GLY A 406 8.71 -25.70 -4.90
CA GLY A 406 9.56 -26.81 -4.51
C GLY A 406 10.61 -26.51 -3.43
N TRP A 407 10.84 -25.24 -3.10
CA TRP A 407 11.79 -24.81 -2.07
C TRP A 407 11.20 -23.73 -1.17
N LEU A 408 11.54 -23.73 0.12
CA LEU A 408 11.27 -22.57 0.95
C LEU A 408 12.08 -21.38 0.44
N PRO A 409 11.45 -20.21 0.20
CA PRO A 409 12.15 -19.09 -0.40
C PRO A 409 13.15 -18.45 0.56
N ILE A 410 14.25 -17.91 0.02
CA ILE A 410 15.23 -17.15 0.80
C ILE A 410 14.71 -15.75 1.11
N PHE A 411 14.24 -15.07 0.08
CA PHE A 411 13.78 -13.69 0.14
C PHE A 411 12.66 -13.51 -0.90
N PRO A 412 11.42 -13.95 -0.59
CA PRO A 412 10.33 -13.87 -1.56
C PRO A 412 9.85 -12.44 -1.72
N CYS A 413 9.87 -11.97 -2.96
CA CYS A 413 9.32 -10.70 -3.40
C CYS A 413 8.80 -10.84 -4.85
N TRP A 414 7.84 -10.00 -5.23
CA TRP A 414 7.17 -10.08 -6.55
C TRP A 414 6.61 -11.48 -6.84
N ASN A 415 6.13 -12.13 -5.81
CA ASN A 415 5.60 -13.49 -5.84
C ASN A 415 6.53 -14.48 -6.56
N SER A 416 7.82 -14.36 -6.34
CA SER A 416 8.82 -15.26 -6.91
C SER A 416 10.07 -15.38 -6.06
N TYR A 417 10.89 -16.37 -6.42
CA TYR A 417 12.25 -16.49 -5.87
C TYR A 417 13.11 -15.33 -6.36
N THR A 418 13.90 -14.75 -5.50
CA THR A 418 14.78 -13.63 -5.85
C THR A 418 16.26 -14.00 -5.89
N ALA A 419 16.65 -15.11 -5.25
CA ALA A 419 18.04 -15.49 -5.01
C ALA A 419 18.89 -14.36 -4.37
N ALA A 420 18.24 -13.39 -3.74
CA ALA A 420 18.86 -12.26 -3.08
C ALA A 420 18.93 -12.48 -1.56
N MET A 421 19.82 -11.73 -0.88
CA MET A 421 19.97 -11.72 0.57
C MET A 421 20.25 -13.09 1.16
N ILE A 422 21.52 -13.37 1.39
CA ILE A 422 22.03 -14.67 1.87
C ILE A 422 21.43 -15.04 3.24
N GLY A 423 20.94 -16.27 3.34
CA GLY A 423 20.48 -16.88 4.59
C GLY A 423 19.17 -17.65 4.43
N ASP A 424 18.91 -18.57 5.36
CA ASP A 424 17.71 -19.40 5.38
C ASP A 424 16.71 -18.92 6.43
N HIS A 425 16.29 -17.68 6.28
CA HIS A 425 15.50 -16.97 7.29
C HIS A 425 14.06 -17.48 7.40
N CYS A 426 13.56 -18.14 6.35
CA CYS A 426 12.28 -18.84 6.35
C CYS A 426 12.23 -19.92 7.44
N ILE A 427 13.29 -20.72 7.56
CA ILE A 427 13.40 -21.75 8.61
C ILE A 427 13.32 -21.13 10.00
N SER A 428 14.05 -20.02 10.21
CA SER A 428 14.03 -19.30 11.49
C SER A 428 12.63 -18.76 11.83
N ALA A 429 11.93 -18.17 10.86
CA ALA A 429 10.59 -17.62 11.09
C ALA A 429 9.55 -18.71 11.38
N LEU A 430 9.56 -19.81 10.62
CA LEU A 430 8.69 -20.97 10.84
C LEU A 430 8.95 -21.62 12.19
N GLY A 431 10.22 -21.81 12.55
CA GLY A 431 10.63 -22.37 13.83
C GLY A 431 10.23 -21.50 15.02
N ASP A 432 10.44 -20.19 14.94
CA ASP A 432 10.05 -19.23 15.98
C ASP A 432 8.52 -19.21 16.18
N ALA A 433 7.74 -19.19 15.10
CA ALA A 433 6.29 -19.27 15.17
C ALA A 433 5.82 -20.56 15.85
N TYR A 434 6.43 -21.71 15.48
CA TYR A 434 6.12 -23.00 16.10
C TYR A 434 6.42 -23.00 17.59
N ILE A 435 7.60 -22.55 18.03
CA ILE A 435 7.99 -22.50 19.45
C ILE A 435 7.06 -21.60 20.26
N LYS A 436 6.60 -20.49 19.67
CA LYS A 436 5.64 -19.56 20.29
C LYS A 436 4.19 -20.06 20.30
N GLY A 437 3.93 -21.28 19.88
CA GLY A 437 2.61 -21.92 19.99
C GLY A 437 1.68 -21.67 18.79
N ILE A 438 2.14 -21.05 17.71
CA ILE A 438 1.35 -20.86 16.50
C ILE A 438 1.22 -22.18 15.75
N ARG A 439 -0.01 -22.61 15.44
CA ARG A 439 -0.31 -23.94 14.89
C ARG A 439 -1.27 -23.91 13.69
N ASN A 440 -1.72 -22.74 13.27
CA ASN A 440 -2.65 -22.59 12.15
C ASN A 440 -1.92 -22.50 10.78
N PHE A 441 -0.88 -23.33 10.60
CA PHE A 441 -0.19 -23.61 9.34
C PHE A 441 0.20 -25.07 9.26
N ASP A 442 0.47 -25.60 8.07
CA ASP A 442 0.87 -26.99 7.88
C ASP A 442 2.31 -27.21 8.35
N ILE A 443 2.43 -27.68 9.60
CA ILE A 443 3.69 -27.93 10.28
C ILE A 443 4.49 -29.05 9.60
N ASN A 444 3.80 -30.08 9.08
CA ASN A 444 4.46 -31.22 8.44
C ASN A 444 5.12 -30.79 7.13
N LYS A 445 4.39 -30.02 6.32
CA LYS A 445 4.92 -29.43 5.08
C LYS A 445 6.02 -28.41 5.34
N ALA A 446 5.88 -27.59 6.38
CA ALA A 446 6.94 -26.70 6.81
C ALA A 446 8.23 -27.46 7.15
N CYS A 447 8.12 -28.54 7.93
CA CYS A 447 9.26 -29.39 8.29
C CYS A 447 9.89 -30.07 7.06
N GLU A 448 9.07 -30.59 6.15
CA GLU A 448 9.54 -31.14 4.87
C GLU A 448 10.35 -30.12 4.08
N GLY A 449 9.83 -28.88 3.94
CA GLY A 449 10.53 -27.78 3.27
C GLY A 449 11.84 -27.39 3.94
N MET A 450 11.87 -27.33 5.29
CA MET A 450 13.08 -27.06 6.06
C MET A 450 14.16 -28.13 5.82
N LEU A 451 13.77 -29.41 5.88
CA LEU A 451 14.68 -30.54 5.63
C LEU A 451 15.19 -30.54 4.18
N ARG A 452 14.32 -30.23 3.22
CA ARG A 452 14.72 -30.09 1.84
C ARG A 452 15.77 -28.99 1.67
N ASN A 453 15.50 -27.81 2.21
CA ASN A 453 16.42 -26.69 2.15
C ASN A 453 17.77 -26.98 2.84
N ALA A 454 17.77 -27.73 3.95
CA ALA A 454 18.97 -28.03 4.70
C ALA A 454 19.85 -29.13 4.07
N PHE A 455 19.24 -30.16 3.46
CA PHE A 455 19.93 -31.39 3.11
C PHE A 455 19.89 -31.78 1.63
N ARG A 456 19.08 -31.10 0.81
CA ARG A 456 19.00 -31.39 -0.62
C ARG A 456 19.86 -30.43 -1.44
N THR A 457 20.56 -30.98 -2.44
CA THR A 457 21.24 -30.19 -3.45
C THR A 457 20.32 -30.03 -4.65
N PRO A 458 20.18 -28.83 -5.23
CA PRO A 458 19.44 -28.64 -6.48
C PRO A 458 19.98 -29.51 -7.60
N ALA A 459 19.11 -30.19 -8.34
CA ALA A 459 19.50 -31.10 -9.40
C ALA A 459 19.86 -30.39 -10.70
N THR A 460 19.32 -29.20 -10.92
CA THR A 460 19.54 -28.40 -12.12
C THR A 460 19.93 -26.97 -11.79
N TYR A 461 20.53 -26.26 -12.75
CA TYR A 461 20.83 -24.84 -12.60
C TYR A 461 19.57 -24.00 -12.40
N GLU A 462 18.47 -24.38 -13.04
CA GLU A 462 17.19 -23.69 -12.89
C GLU A 462 16.61 -23.89 -11.50
N GLU A 463 16.65 -25.10 -10.98
CA GLU A 463 16.25 -25.40 -9.60
C GLU A 463 17.11 -24.65 -8.58
N TYR A 464 18.43 -24.56 -8.80
CA TYR A 464 19.35 -23.74 -8.02
C TYR A 464 18.96 -22.26 -8.08
N LYS A 465 18.76 -21.74 -9.29
CA LYS A 465 18.40 -20.35 -9.55
C LYS A 465 17.06 -19.97 -8.88
N ASN A 466 16.06 -20.86 -8.93
CA ASN A 466 14.72 -20.60 -8.41
C ASN A 466 14.61 -20.83 -6.89
N GLY A 467 15.28 -21.81 -6.32
CA GLY A 467 15.09 -22.19 -4.94
C GLY A 467 16.20 -21.80 -3.99
N MET A 468 17.43 -22.04 -4.38
CA MET A 468 18.59 -21.95 -3.47
C MET A 468 19.43 -20.69 -3.68
N GLY A 469 19.49 -20.17 -4.89
CA GLY A 469 20.30 -18.99 -5.19
C GLY A 469 21.73 -19.12 -4.68
N ARG A 470 22.19 -18.13 -3.91
CA ARG A 470 23.55 -18.07 -3.39
C ARG A 470 23.91 -19.14 -2.35
N ARG A 471 22.95 -19.89 -1.85
CA ARG A 471 23.17 -20.86 -0.77
C ARG A 471 24.07 -22.03 -1.21
N ALA A 472 23.88 -22.53 -2.40
CA ALA A 472 24.64 -23.68 -2.93
C ALA A 472 26.13 -23.39 -3.24
N LEU A 473 26.54 -22.12 -3.19
CA LEU A 473 27.95 -21.75 -3.37
C LEU A 473 28.80 -21.99 -2.12
N ASN A 474 28.21 -22.32 -0.99
CA ASN A 474 28.88 -22.49 0.31
C ASN A 474 28.86 -23.95 0.84
N SER A 475 28.41 -24.90 0.03
CA SER A 475 28.38 -26.32 0.38
C SER A 475 29.51 -27.11 -0.27
#